data_e1dab6ff6432463ea9f2f94a66f3fe27
#
_entry.id   e1dab6ff6432463ea9f2f94a66f3fe27
#
_cell.length_a   1.000
_cell.length_b   1.000
_cell.length_c   1.000
_cell.angle_alpha   90.00
_cell.angle_beta   90.00
_cell.angle_gamma   90.00
#
_symmetry.space_group_name_H-M   'P 1'
#
loop_
_entity.id
_entity.type
_entity.pdbx_description
1 polymer ?
#
loop_
_entity_poly.entity_id
_entity_poly.type
_entity_poly.pdbx_seq_one_letter_code
_entity_poly.pdbx_strand_id
1 'polypeptide(L)'
;MNPILTAAKQLLHKDEVIISTLNCSLTGYIITHKVPYPGMLLATNRRILFFSQYKNTLISEFEYEKIVSIETKSRIFDKKIIFYYEDEYITVGYITSSNIEEFIDLLQRKMQD
;
A
#
# COMPACT_ATOMS: atom_id res chain seq x y z
N MET A 1 -16.19 -8.93 9.71
CA MET A 1 -14.72 -9.13 9.79
C MET A 1 -14.12 -9.02 8.40
N ASN A 2 -13.01 -8.31 8.27
CA ASN A 2 -12.36 -8.14 6.98
C ASN A 2 -11.46 -9.36 6.70
N PRO A 3 -11.73 -10.14 5.65
CA PRO A 3 -10.93 -11.35 5.37
C PRO A 3 -9.46 -11.05 5.02
N ILE A 4 -9.18 -9.88 4.44
CA ILE A 4 -7.80 -9.49 4.16
C ILE A 4 -7.04 -9.28 5.47
N LEU A 5 -7.63 -8.60 6.44
CA LEU A 5 -6.98 -8.39 7.73
C LEU A 5 -6.73 -9.71 8.45
N THR A 6 -7.67 -10.63 8.36
CA THR A 6 -7.50 -11.96 8.96
C THR A 6 -6.33 -12.69 8.33
N ALA A 7 -6.25 -12.68 6.98
CA ALA A 7 -5.15 -13.32 6.27
C ALA A 7 -3.81 -12.66 6.58
N ALA A 8 -3.79 -11.32 6.64
CA ALA A 8 -2.57 -10.58 6.90
C ALA A 8 -1.99 -10.88 8.29
N LYS A 9 -2.85 -10.98 9.29
CA LYS A 9 -2.40 -11.25 10.66
C LYS A 9 -1.63 -12.55 10.79
N GLN A 10 -1.91 -13.52 9.93
CA GLN A 10 -1.20 -14.79 9.94
C GLN A 10 0.21 -14.69 9.36
N LEU A 11 0.50 -13.62 8.61
CA LEU A 11 1.79 -13.42 7.98
C LEU A 11 2.67 -12.42 8.71
N LEU A 12 2.15 -11.75 9.73
CA LEU A 12 2.91 -10.75 10.48
C LEU A 12 3.99 -11.40 11.33
N HIS A 13 5.12 -10.72 11.47
CA HIS A 13 6.15 -11.11 12.42
C HIS A 13 5.68 -10.89 13.84
N LYS A 14 6.39 -11.47 14.79
CA LYS A 14 6.01 -11.47 16.20
C LYS A 14 5.72 -10.06 16.74
N ASP A 15 6.58 -9.11 16.40
CA ASP A 15 6.47 -7.73 16.91
C ASP A 15 5.89 -6.78 15.87
N GLU A 16 5.25 -7.32 14.85
CA GLU A 16 4.70 -6.52 13.76
C GLU A 16 3.23 -6.24 13.99
N VAL A 17 2.84 -4.97 13.88
CA VAL A 17 1.45 -4.56 14.03
C VAL A 17 1.01 -3.72 12.84
N ILE A 18 -0.25 -3.86 12.46
CA ILE A 18 -0.85 -3.05 11.41
C ILE A 18 -1.21 -1.69 11.99
N ILE A 19 -0.66 -0.62 11.40
CA ILE A 19 -0.90 0.75 11.86
C ILE A 19 -2.02 1.41 11.07
N SER A 20 -2.06 1.18 9.75
CA SER A 20 -3.05 1.81 8.88
C SER A 20 -3.34 0.94 7.68
N THR A 21 -4.52 1.11 7.10
CA THR A 21 -4.93 0.38 5.90
C THR A 21 -5.52 1.36 4.88
N LEU A 22 -5.45 0.97 3.60
CA LEU A 22 -5.97 1.80 2.51
C LEU A 22 -6.59 0.90 1.44
N ASN A 23 -7.89 1.05 1.22
CA ASN A 23 -8.57 0.34 0.13
C ASN A 23 -8.27 1.05 -1.18
N CYS A 24 -7.71 0.33 -2.14
CA CYS A 24 -7.20 0.93 -3.37
C CYS A 24 -6.95 -0.11 -4.44
N SER A 25 -6.39 0.35 -5.57
CA SER A 25 -5.85 -0.53 -6.61
C SER A 25 -4.41 -0.17 -6.84
N LEU A 26 -3.59 -1.17 -7.12
CA LEU A 26 -2.15 -1.02 -7.32
C LEU A 26 -1.79 -1.27 -8.78
N THR A 27 -0.94 -0.44 -9.34
CA THR A 27 -0.43 -0.60 -10.71
C THR A 27 1.08 -0.49 -10.69
N GLY A 28 1.76 -1.40 -11.39
CA GLY A 28 3.21 -1.39 -11.50
C GLY A 28 3.89 -2.43 -10.63
N TYR A 29 5.21 -2.45 -10.68
CA TYR A 29 6.10 -3.36 -9.95
C TYR A 29 5.88 -4.82 -10.35
N ILE A 30 5.22 -5.63 -9.56
CA ILE A 30 5.04 -7.06 -9.85
C ILE A 30 3.95 -7.31 -10.89
N ILE A 31 3.08 -6.34 -11.08
CA ILE A 31 1.97 -6.47 -12.02
C ILE A 31 2.45 -6.04 -13.40
N THR A 32 2.66 -7.01 -14.29
CA THR A 32 3.20 -6.78 -15.63
C THR A 32 2.23 -6.08 -16.57
N HIS A 33 0.94 -6.11 -16.26
CA HIS A 33 -0.08 -5.42 -17.03
C HIS A 33 -0.37 -4.08 -16.37
N LYS A 34 -0.49 -3.02 -17.18
CA LYS A 34 -0.79 -1.69 -16.66
C LYS A 34 -2.26 -1.53 -16.29
N VAL A 35 -2.83 -2.57 -15.71
CA VAL A 35 -4.23 -2.58 -15.27
C VAL A 35 -4.23 -2.52 -13.75
N PRO A 36 -5.05 -1.65 -13.14
CA PRO A 36 -5.12 -1.58 -11.69
C PRO A 36 -5.56 -2.90 -11.07
N TYR A 37 -4.87 -3.31 -10.03
CA TYR A 37 -5.16 -4.54 -9.31
C TYR A 37 -5.83 -4.20 -7.98
N PRO A 38 -7.11 -4.54 -7.79
CA PRO A 38 -7.85 -4.11 -6.60
C PRO A 38 -7.44 -4.88 -5.34
N GLY A 39 -7.39 -4.16 -4.22
CA GLY A 39 -7.02 -4.76 -2.96
C GLY A 39 -6.90 -3.77 -1.83
N MET A 40 -5.99 -4.06 -0.91
CA MET A 40 -5.78 -3.24 0.27
C MET A 40 -4.29 -3.14 0.57
N LEU A 41 -3.83 -1.90 0.80
CA LEU A 41 -2.51 -1.65 1.35
C LEU A 41 -2.59 -1.66 2.86
N LEU A 42 -1.64 -2.34 3.49
CA LEU A 42 -1.51 -2.37 4.94
C LEU A 42 -0.13 -1.84 5.31
N ALA A 43 -0.12 -0.77 6.09
CA ALA A 43 1.13 -0.24 6.63
C ALA A 43 1.33 -0.80 8.02
N THR A 44 2.42 -1.53 8.21
CA THR A 44 2.80 -2.03 9.52
C THR A 44 3.94 -1.18 10.07
N ASN A 45 4.39 -1.51 11.28
CA ASN A 45 5.56 -0.84 11.83
C ASN A 45 6.86 -1.21 11.11
N ARG A 46 6.85 -2.21 10.22
CA ARG A 46 8.05 -2.71 9.51
C ARG A 46 8.02 -2.53 8.01
N ARG A 47 6.85 -2.60 7.38
CA ARG A 47 6.75 -2.66 5.91
C ARG A 47 5.35 -2.32 5.46
N ILE A 48 5.20 -2.21 4.13
CA ILE A 48 3.89 -2.08 3.50
C ILE A 48 3.57 -3.39 2.81
N LEU A 49 2.36 -3.88 3.00
CA LEU A 49 1.87 -5.11 2.35
C LEU A 49 0.70 -4.75 1.44
N PHE A 50 0.65 -5.36 0.27
CA PHE A 50 -0.51 -5.24 -0.61
C PHE A 50 -1.18 -6.60 -0.76
N PHE A 51 -2.43 -6.68 -0.37
CA PHE A 51 -3.24 -7.90 -0.48
C PHE A 51 -4.30 -7.73 -1.55
N SER A 52 -4.41 -8.72 -2.42
CA SER A 52 -5.48 -8.79 -3.41
C SER A 52 -6.82 -9.05 -2.72
N GLN A 53 -7.89 -8.47 -3.26
CA GLN A 53 -9.22 -8.86 -2.83
C GLN A 53 -9.63 -10.23 -3.38
N TYR A 54 -8.88 -10.78 -4.33
CA TYR A 54 -9.12 -12.13 -4.83
C TYR A 54 -8.41 -13.12 -3.92
N LYS A 55 -9.18 -13.94 -3.21
CA LYS A 55 -8.65 -14.96 -2.28
C LYS A 55 -7.80 -14.38 -1.15
N ASN A 56 -7.86 -13.06 -0.92
CA ASN A 56 -7.14 -12.41 0.18
C ASN A 56 -5.66 -12.78 0.19
N THR A 57 -5.02 -12.70 -0.98
CA THR A 57 -3.66 -13.16 -1.20
C THR A 57 -2.66 -12.02 -1.16
N LEU A 58 -1.54 -12.22 -0.50
CA LEU A 58 -0.43 -11.27 -0.52
C LEU A 58 0.17 -11.22 -1.93
N ILE A 59 0.21 -10.01 -2.50
CA ILE A 59 0.75 -9.77 -3.84
C ILE A 59 2.14 -9.15 -3.77
N SER A 60 2.33 -8.14 -2.92
CA SER A 60 3.58 -7.39 -2.86
C SER A 60 3.87 -6.97 -1.44
N GLU A 61 5.17 -6.81 -1.14
CA GLU A 61 5.59 -6.15 0.09
C GLU A 61 6.65 -5.13 -0.25
N PHE A 62 6.65 -4.02 0.48
CA PHE A 62 7.55 -2.91 0.25
C PHE A 62 8.20 -2.51 1.56
N GLU A 63 9.53 -2.53 1.60
CA GLU A 63 10.28 -2.08 2.75
C GLU A 63 10.38 -0.56 2.73
N TYR A 64 10.09 0.08 3.85
CA TYR A 64 10.08 1.54 3.93
C TYR A 64 11.41 2.17 3.48
N GLU A 65 12.51 1.56 3.86
CA GLU A 65 13.85 2.09 3.57
C GLU A 65 14.19 2.06 2.08
N LYS A 66 13.50 1.25 1.28
CA LYS A 66 13.72 1.14 -0.16
C LYS A 66 12.81 2.05 -0.97
N ILE A 67 11.88 2.73 -0.33
CA ILE A 67 11.03 3.70 -1.01
C ILE A 67 11.83 4.99 -1.18
N VAL A 68 12.08 5.38 -2.44
CA VAL A 68 12.93 6.54 -2.74
C VAL A 68 12.16 7.84 -2.62
N SER A 69 10.93 7.86 -3.11
CA SER A 69 10.13 9.09 -3.09
C SER A 69 8.64 8.76 -3.10
N ILE A 70 7.85 9.71 -2.62
CA ILE A 70 6.39 9.63 -2.64
C ILE A 70 5.87 10.93 -3.25
N GLU A 71 5.00 10.79 -4.25
CA GLU A 71 4.25 11.90 -4.81
C GLU A 71 2.78 11.66 -4.64
N THR A 72 2.04 12.73 -4.45
CA THR A 72 0.59 12.66 -4.41
C THR A 72 0.02 13.49 -5.56
N LYS A 73 -0.95 12.95 -6.26
CA LYS A 73 -1.66 13.68 -7.30
C LYS A 73 -3.12 13.76 -6.90
N SER A 74 -3.66 14.97 -6.89
CA SER A 74 -5.04 15.19 -6.50
C SER A 74 -5.79 15.81 -7.67
N ARG A 75 -6.85 15.14 -8.08
CA ARG A 75 -7.81 15.68 -9.04
C ARG A 75 -9.14 15.84 -8.32
N ILE A 76 -10.09 16.48 -8.96
CA ILE A 76 -11.37 16.80 -8.32
C ILE A 76 -12.05 15.57 -7.71
N PHE A 77 -11.98 14.44 -8.40
CA PHE A 77 -12.66 13.21 -7.96
C PHE A 77 -11.70 12.04 -7.77
N ASP A 78 -10.39 12.28 -7.83
CA ASP A 78 -9.43 11.18 -7.86
C ASP A 78 -8.14 11.60 -7.18
N LYS A 79 -7.72 10.82 -6.19
CA LYS A 79 -6.43 11.00 -5.53
C LYS A 79 -5.58 9.79 -5.82
N LYS A 80 -4.31 10.04 -6.12
CA LYS A 80 -3.34 8.99 -6.39
C LYS A 80 -2.10 9.19 -5.57
N ILE A 81 -1.49 8.09 -5.15
CA ILE A 81 -0.18 8.09 -4.53
C ILE A 81 0.75 7.38 -5.49
N ILE A 82 1.89 8.00 -5.79
CA ILE A 82 2.91 7.39 -6.63
C ILE A 82 4.17 7.30 -5.82
N PHE A 83 4.73 6.11 -5.70
CA PHE A 83 6.02 5.96 -5.04
C PHE A 83 7.00 5.20 -5.92
N TYR A 84 8.29 5.53 -5.76
CA TYR A 84 9.36 4.94 -6.53
C TYR A 84 10.04 3.87 -5.70
N TYR A 85 10.06 2.65 -6.23
CA TYR A 85 10.57 1.49 -5.50
C TYR A 85 11.32 0.58 -6.47
N GLU A 86 12.60 0.33 -6.19
CA GLU A 86 13.44 -0.58 -7.00
C GLU A 86 13.34 -0.30 -8.50
N ASP A 87 13.57 0.94 -8.89
CA ASP A 87 13.60 1.41 -10.29
C ASP A 87 12.25 1.41 -11.00
N GLU A 88 11.16 1.27 -10.28
CA GLU A 88 9.82 1.32 -10.87
C GLU A 88 8.92 2.28 -10.12
N TYR A 89 8.02 2.92 -10.85
CA TYR A 89 6.95 3.72 -10.26
C TYR A 89 5.76 2.84 -9.98
N ILE A 90 5.26 2.95 -8.77
CA ILE A 90 4.09 2.22 -8.34
C ILE A 90 2.98 3.22 -8.07
N THR A 91 1.85 3.02 -8.73
CA THR A 91 0.70 3.91 -8.62
C THR A 91 -0.37 3.27 -7.76
N VAL A 92 -0.79 3.99 -6.72
CA VAL A 92 -1.91 3.60 -5.85
C VAL A 92 -3.08 4.50 -6.23
N GLY A 93 -4.08 3.92 -6.86
CA GLY A 93 -5.25 4.66 -7.34
C GLY A 93 -6.55 4.05 -6.87
N TYR A 94 -7.66 4.61 -7.34
CA TYR A 94 -9.00 4.15 -6.96
C TYR A 94 -9.15 4.00 -5.45
N ILE A 95 -8.65 5.01 -4.72
CA ILE A 95 -8.65 4.99 -3.26
C ILE A 95 -10.03 5.31 -2.75
N THR A 96 -10.62 4.40 -1.99
CA THR A 96 -11.95 4.55 -1.42
C THR A 96 -11.94 4.85 0.07
N SER A 97 -10.80 4.70 0.72
CA SER A 97 -10.66 5.00 2.14
C SER A 97 -10.59 6.51 2.38
N SER A 98 -11.14 6.96 3.51
CA SER A 98 -11.15 8.37 3.88
C SER A 98 -9.87 8.81 4.59
N ASN A 99 -8.99 7.90 4.95
CA ASN A 99 -7.80 8.17 5.75
C ASN A 99 -6.52 8.34 4.92
N ILE A 100 -6.67 8.81 3.68
CA ILE A 100 -5.53 8.91 2.76
C ILE A 100 -4.41 9.82 3.29
N GLU A 101 -4.78 10.96 3.89
CA GLU A 101 -3.80 11.90 4.41
C GLU A 101 -3.00 11.29 5.57
N GLU A 102 -3.67 10.58 6.45
CA GLU A 102 -3.01 9.89 7.56
C GLU A 102 -2.05 8.83 7.05
N PHE A 103 -2.46 8.10 6.01
CA PHE A 103 -1.63 7.07 5.42
C PHE A 103 -0.36 7.67 4.80
N ILE A 104 -0.50 8.77 4.07
CA ILE A 104 0.63 9.47 3.46
C ILE A 104 1.59 9.98 4.53
N ASP A 105 1.07 10.58 5.59
CA ASP A 105 1.89 11.08 6.70
C ASP A 105 2.68 9.95 7.35
N LEU A 106 2.05 8.80 7.52
CA LEU A 106 2.71 7.63 8.08
C LEU A 106 3.87 7.18 7.20
N LEU A 107 3.65 7.09 5.87
CA LEU A 107 4.70 6.71 4.94
C LEU A 107 5.88 7.66 4.99
N GLN A 108 5.62 8.96 4.99
CA GLN A 108 6.67 9.98 5.02
C GLN A 108 7.48 9.91 6.30
N ARG A 109 6.83 9.66 7.42
CA ARG A 109 7.55 9.52 8.70
C ARG A 109 8.42 8.27 8.71
N LYS A 110 7.92 7.17 8.17
CA LYS A 110 8.67 5.92 8.13
C LYS A 110 9.87 6.01 7.21
N MET A 111 9.77 6.78 6.14
CA MET A 111 10.90 6.97 5.21
C MET A 111 12.03 7.79 5.82
N GLN A 112 11.74 8.63 6.80
CA GLN A 112 12.74 9.49 7.45
C GLN A 112 13.46 8.79 8.60
N ASP A 113 12.96 7.67 9.05
CA ASP A 113 13.56 6.91 10.16
C ASP A 113 14.78 6.09 9.75
#